data_302ac95ee829005acd6f533f5be98f93
#
_entry.id   302ac95ee829005acd6f533f5be98f93
#
_cell.length_a   1.000
_cell.length_b   1.000
_cell.length_c   1.000
_cell.angle_alpha   90.00
_cell.angle_beta   90.00
_cell.angle_gamma   90.00
#
_symmetry.space_group_name_H-M   'P 1'
#
loop_
_entity.id
_entity.type
_entity.pdbx_description
1 polymer ?
#
loop_
_entity_poly.entity_id
_entity_poly.type
_entity_poly.pdbx_seq_one_letter_code
_entity_poly.pdbx_strand_id
1 'polypeptide(L)'
;MRARPHFPPALSILAAAILAPLSAGQSAVDTKNWTAAEDHQNMMEQLGIKALRPGPSGNESAPNHANYDDSKANPFPDLPDALTLKNGKRVKTSAMWWNQRRPEIVEDFEREVLGRIPKTVPNVIWEITKTAEATVGSHQVIGKQLLGRVDNSSYPDIKVDIQMTIVVPADAKAPVPAMMMFGGRSIPEVAFPAPVFAGRGGPPPGAGRGGPPPNSDPPAIEQLIADGWAVVTITPASIQADNGAGLTKGIIGLVNKGQPRKPDDWGALRAWAWGASRGLDYLETNKAINAKQVGIEGVSRYGKAALVTMAFDTRFAVVLIGSSGEGGAKLHRRNWGEAVENLTGSGEYHWMAGNFLKYGASESVSGSKTAGDLPVDAHELLALCAPRLTFVSYGVPEKGDARWLDHQGSFMAAVAAQPVFRLLGAKDLGVKEDYHTAKMPPVNVGLLDGELAWRQHDGGHTDGPNWKYFIPWADKFLNHAPAAERP
;
A
#
# COMPACT_ATOMS: atom_id res chain seq x y z
N MET A 1 -40.36 -84.94 4.35
CA MET A 1 -41.37 -83.96 3.91
C MET A 1 -41.65 -83.00 5.07
N ARG A 2 -41.19 -81.80 4.98
CA ARG A 2 -41.54 -80.73 5.91
C ARG A 2 -41.78 -79.43 5.11
N ALA A 3 -43.02 -78.93 5.19
CA ALA A 3 -43.50 -77.76 4.49
C ALA A 3 -42.84 -76.49 5.04
N ARG A 4 -42.49 -75.53 4.13
CA ARG A 4 -42.08 -74.17 4.47
C ARG A 4 -43.34 -73.31 4.42
N PRO A 5 -43.48 -72.36 5.36
CA PRO A 5 -44.54 -71.33 5.31
C PRO A 5 -44.14 -70.18 4.41
N HIS A 6 -45.06 -69.75 3.55
CA HIS A 6 -44.97 -68.48 2.75
C HIS A 6 -45.32 -67.30 3.62
N PHE A 7 -44.44 -66.24 3.56
CA PHE A 7 -44.75 -64.89 4.05
C PHE A 7 -45.06 -63.97 2.87
N PRO A 8 -46.03 -63.05 2.98
CA PRO A 8 -46.31 -62.12 1.89
C PRO A 8 -45.33 -60.93 1.94
N PRO A 9 -45.07 -60.20 0.83
CA PRO A 9 -44.14 -59.08 0.78
C PRO A 9 -44.75 -57.83 1.43
N ALA A 10 -43.95 -57.22 2.32
CA ALA A 10 -44.25 -55.92 2.90
C ALA A 10 -44.05 -54.79 1.87
N LEU A 11 -45.10 -54.03 1.68
CA LEU A 11 -45.09 -52.82 0.82
C LEU A 11 -44.42 -51.69 1.58
N SER A 12 -43.14 -51.33 1.20
CA SER A 12 -42.44 -50.17 1.75
C SER A 12 -42.86 -48.93 0.97
N ILE A 13 -43.63 -48.06 1.63
CA ILE A 13 -43.92 -46.72 1.12
C ILE A 13 -42.71 -45.84 1.41
N LEU A 14 -41.98 -45.49 0.36
CA LEU A 14 -40.86 -44.49 0.39
C LEU A 14 -41.51 -43.09 0.34
N ALA A 15 -41.55 -42.40 1.48
CA ALA A 15 -41.88 -40.97 1.51
C ALA A 15 -40.66 -40.19 1.07
N ALA A 16 -40.65 -39.67 -0.14
CA ALA A 16 -39.66 -38.72 -0.63
C ALA A 16 -39.97 -37.36 -0.03
N ALA A 17 -39.20 -36.98 1.01
CA ALA A 17 -39.21 -35.60 1.50
C ALA A 17 -38.45 -34.71 0.50
N ILE A 18 -39.18 -33.89 -0.25
CA ILE A 18 -38.63 -32.83 -1.10
C ILE A 18 -38.13 -31.73 -0.16
N LEU A 19 -36.84 -31.73 0.13
CA LEU A 19 -36.15 -30.56 0.73
C LEU A 19 -35.97 -29.52 -0.40
N ALA A 20 -36.88 -28.54 -0.44
CA ALA A 20 -36.67 -27.33 -1.21
C ALA A 20 -35.51 -26.53 -0.54
N PRO A 21 -34.49 -26.09 -1.28
CA PRO A 21 -33.49 -25.18 -0.72
C PRO A 21 -34.16 -23.83 -0.43
N LEU A 22 -34.28 -23.46 0.82
CA LEU A 22 -34.54 -22.10 1.24
C LEU A 22 -33.28 -21.26 0.89
N SER A 23 -33.19 -20.81 -0.34
CA SER A 23 -32.34 -19.66 -0.67
C SER A 23 -33.06 -18.44 -0.10
N ALA A 24 -32.74 -18.09 1.15
CA ALA A 24 -33.00 -16.74 1.65
C ALA A 24 -32.15 -15.81 0.79
N GLY A 25 -32.74 -15.26 -0.24
CA GLY A 25 -32.18 -14.14 -0.97
C GLY A 25 -32.06 -12.99 0.02
N GLN A 26 -30.85 -12.74 0.54
CA GLN A 26 -30.56 -11.48 1.18
C GLN A 26 -30.89 -10.41 0.14
N SER A 27 -31.91 -9.59 0.40
CA SER A 27 -32.19 -8.42 -0.43
C SER A 27 -30.93 -7.55 -0.44
N ALA A 28 -30.52 -7.13 -1.64
CA ALA A 28 -29.36 -6.24 -1.80
C ALA A 28 -29.58 -4.99 -0.92
N VAL A 29 -28.58 -4.64 -0.12
CA VAL A 29 -28.62 -3.45 0.72
C VAL A 29 -28.47 -2.22 -0.19
N ASP A 30 -29.33 -1.19 -0.04
CA ASP A 30 -29.16 0.06 -0.75
C ASP A 30 -27.99 0.86 -0.13
N THR A 31 -26.85 0.83 -0.80
CA THR A 31 -25.61 1.50 -0.36
C THR A 31 -25.31 2.77 -1.15
N LYS A 32 -26.21 3.18 -2.05
CA LYS A 32 -25.96 4.26 -3.02
C LYS A 32 -25.50 5.57 -2.37
N ASN A 33 -26.04 5.88 -1.20
CA ASN A 33 -25.79 7.11 -0.47
C ASN A 33 -25.08 6.88 0.88
N TRP A 34 -24.46 5.74 1.08
CA TRP A 34 -23.78 5.43 2.35
C TRP A 34 -22.68 6.46 2.63
N THR A 35 -22.65 6.88 3.89
CA THR A 35 -21.57 7.66 4.48
C THR A 35 -20.43 6.74 4.93
N ALA A 36 -19.28 7.31 5.24
CA ALA A 36 -18.17 6.54 5.85
C ALA A 36 -18.56 5.93 7.21
N ALA A 37 -19.43 6.61 7.97
CA ALA A 37 -19.91 6.13 9.27
C ALA A 37 -20.82 4.90 9.12
N GLU A 38 -21.71 4.89 8.13
CA GLU A 38 -22.61 3.76 7.87
C GLU A 38 -21.85 2.53 7.37
N ASP A 39 -20.88 2.70 6.48
CA ASP A 39 -20.03 1.58 6.04
C ASP A 39 -19.18 1.04 7.19
N HIS A 40 -18.61 1.91 8.02
CA HIS A 40 -17.84 1.54 9.19
C HIS A 40 -18.68 0.78 10.22
N GLN A 41 -19.89 1.27 10.50
CA GLN A 41 -20.84 0.62 11.40
C GLN A 41 -21.24 -0.77 10.89
N ASN A 42 -21.53 -0.89 9.59
CA ASN A 42 -21.84 -2.18 8.96
C ASN A 42 -20.68 -3.18 9.12
N MET A 43 -19.42 -2.74 8.95
CA MET A 43 -18.27 -3.61 9.16
C MET A 43 -18.12 -4.03 10.62
N MET A 44 -18.36 -3.14 11.58
CA MET A 44 -18.37 -3.48 13.00
C MET A 44 -19.43 -4.54 13.32
N GLU A 45 -20.64 -4.41 12.75
CA GLU A 45 -21.73 -5.37 12.92
C GLU A 45 -21.37 -6.75 12.35
N GLN A 46 -20.80 -6.81 11.13
CA GLN A 46 -20.32 -8.06 10.53
C GLN A 46 -19.28 -8.79 11.42
N LEU A 47 -18.44 -8.02 12.15
CA LEU A 47 -17.40 -8.54 13.02
C LEU A 47 -17.85 -8.77 14.47
N GLY A 48 -19.09 -8.39 14.82
CA GLY A 48 -19.59 -8.44 16.18
C GLY A 48 -18.85 -7.49 17.13
N ILE A 49 -18.31 -6.38 16.61
CA ILE A 49 -17.65 -5.35 17.41
C ILE A 49 -18.69 -4.37 17.91
N LYS A 50 -18.76 -4.15 19.21
CA LYS A 50 -19.69 -3.22 19.82
C LYS A 50 -19.07 -1.85 20.08
N ALA A 51 -17.77 -1.82 20.40
CA ALA A 51 -17.03 -0.59 20.64
C ALA A 51 -15.56 -0.73 20.22
N LEU A 52 -14.99 0.37 19.74
CA LEU A 52 -13.57 0.51 19.41
C LEU A 52 -12.89 1.41 20.46
N ARG A 53 -11.61 1.15 20.72
CA ARG A 53 -10.76 2.09 21.44
C ARG A 53 -10.58 3.37 20.61
N PRO A 54 -10.64 4.55 21.22
CA PRO A 54 -10.35 5.79 20.50
C PRO A 54 -8.87 5.83 20.09
N GLY A 55 -8.61 6.22 18.85
CA GLY A 55 -7.24 6.48 18.39
C GLY A 55 -6.61 7.65 19.15
N PRO A 56 -5.28 7.61 19.39
CA PRO A 56 -4.58 8.73 19.96
C PRO A 56 -4.69 9.97 19.06
N SER A 57 -4.77 11.15 19.69
CA SER A 57 -4.84 12.43 18.99
C SER A 57 -3.43 12.95 18.67
N GLY A 58 -3.21 13.41 17.44
CA GLY A 58 -2.01 14.17 17.08
C GLY A 58 -1.94 15.58 17.71
N ASN A 59 -3.03 16.05 18.30
CA ASN A 59 -3.04 17.28 19.08
C ASN A 59 -2.53 17.02 20.50
N GLU A 60 -1.33 17.49 20.82
CA GLU A 60 -0.68 17.26 22.11
C GLU A 60 -1.44 17.88 23.31
N SER A 61 -2.37 18.79 23.07
CA SER A 61 -3.23 19.37 24.10
C SER A 61 -4.51 18.54 24.35
N ALA A 62 -4.79 17.51 23.56
CA ALA A 62 -5.97 16.67 23.74
C ALA A 62 -5.79 15.70 24.92
N PRO A 63 -6.87 15.37 25.67
CA PRO A 63 -6.78 14.42 26.78
C PRO A 63 -6.29 13.02 26.36
N ASN A 64 -6.55 12.62 25.11
CA ASN A 64 -6.08 11.37 24.49
C ASN A 64 -4.94 11.59 23.50
N HIS A 65 -4.06 12.57 23.76
CA HIS A 65 -2.90 12.82 22.89
C HIS A 65 -2.03 11.57 22.73
N ALA A 66 -1.32 11.51 21.61
CA ALA A 66 -0.44 10.38 21.29
C ALA A 66 0.70 10.26 22.31
N ASN A 67 1.14 9.02 22.55
CA ASN A 67 2.31 8.76 23.37
C ASN A 67 3.59 9.21 22.64
N TYR A 68 4.42 9.97 23.34
CA TYR A 68 5.75 10.36 22.87
C TYR A 68 6.83 10.08 23.94
N ASP A 69 6.53 9.17 24.87
CA ASP A 69 7.43 8.68 25.93
C ASP A 69 7.99 7.31 25.51
N ASP A 70 9.28 7.25 25.21
CA ASP A 70 9.96 6.03 24.78
C ASP A 70 9.88 4.89 25.82
N SER A 71 9.79 5.22 27.11
CA SER A 71 9.65 4.23 28.18
C SER A 71 8.33 3.45 28.12
N LYS A 72 7.33 3.99 27.42
CA LYS A 72 5.99 3.42 27.21
C LYS A 72 5.75 2.94 25.79
N ALA A 73 6.76 3.08 24.91
CA ALA A 73 6.58 2.86 23.48
C ALA A 73 6.46 1.38 23.08
N ASN A 74 6.97 0.45 23.88
CA ASN A 74 7.04 -0.97 23.51
C ASN A 74 6.21 -1.88 24.45
N PRO A 75 4.86 -1.74 24.45
CA PRO A 75 3.99 -2.61 25.27
C PRO A 75 3.98 -4.07 24.76
N PHE A 76 4.33 -4.29 23.48
CA PHE A 76 4.42 -5.59 22.83
C PHE A 76 5.79 -5.72 22.15
N PRO A 77 6.87 -6.00 22.92
CA PRO A 77 8.23 -5.93 22.41
C PRO A 77 8.56 -7.02 21.37
N ASP A 78 7.92 -8.18 21.45
CA ASP A 78 8.26 -9.31 20.60
C ASP A 78 7.56 -9.21 19.24
N LEU A 79 8.35 -9.14 18.18
CA LEU A 79 7.86 -9.19 16.80
C LEU A 79 7.73 -10.65 16.33
N PRO A 80 6.77 -10.96 15.44
CA PRO A 80 6.76 -12.22 14.73
C PRO A 80 8.08 -12.43 13.99
N ASP A 81 8.68 -13.62 14.10
CA ASP A 81 9.93 -13.89 13.40
C ASP A 81 9.67 -14.12 11.89
N ALA A 82 10.12 -13.20 11.05
CA ALA A 82 9.98 -13.31 9.61
C ALA A 82 10.62 -14.56 9.00
N LEU A 83 11.56 -15.21 9.69
CA LEU A 83 12.26 -16.42 9.24
C LEU A 83 11.85 -17.69 10.01
N THR A 84 10.66 -17.68 10.63
CA THR A 84 10.08 -18.88 11.25
C THR A 84 8.71 -19.16 10.64
N LEU A 85 8.52 -20.38 10.11
CA LEU A 85 7.24 -20.86 9.57
C LEU A 85 6.20 -20.99 10.69
N LYS A 86 4.91 -20.95 10.35
CA LYS A 86 3.82 -21.17 11.32
C LYS A 86 3.90 -22.51 12.06
N ASN A 87 4.58 -23.51 11.49
CA ASN A 87 4.83 -24.80 12.13
C ASN A 87 6.10 -24.82 13.03
N GLY A 88 6.72 -23.68 13.27
CA GLY A 88 7.90 -23.50 14.10
C GLY A 88 9.25 -23.82 13.41
N LYS A 89 9.26 -24.27 12.16
CA LYS A 89 10.51 -24.55 11.43
C LYS A 89 11.20 -23.26 10.99
N ARG A 90 12.52 -23.23 11.18
CA ARG A 90 13.35 -22.09 10.73
C ARG A 90 13.50 -22.07 9.21
N VAL A 91 13.30 -20.92 8.59
CA VAL A 91 13.58 -20.66 7.18
C VAL A 91 15.08 -20.44 6.99
N LYS A 92 15.73 -21.31 6.21
CA LYS A 92 17.20 -21.32 6.03
C LYS A 92 17.65 -21.10 4.59
N THR A 93 16.72 -21.11 3.62
CA THR A 93 17.03 -20.99 2.20
C THR A 93 16.04 -20.08 1.49
N SER A 94 16.51 -19.46 0.39
CA SER A 94 15.63 -18.66 -0.50
C SER A 94 14.42 -19.47 -0.99
N ALA A 95 14.59 -20.76 -1.30
CA ALA A 95 13.49 -21.63 -1.72
C ALA A 95 12.43 -21.79 -0.62
N MET A 96 12.83 -21.95 0.66
CA MET A 96 11.87 -21.99 1.77
C MET A 96 11.15 -20.66 1.96
N TRP A 97 11.86 -19.55 1.77
CA TRP A 97 11.24 -18.23 1.81
C TRP A 97 10.15 -18.10 0.73
N TRP A 98 10.50 -18.29 -0.54
CA TRP A 98 9.59 -18.07 -1.67
C TRP A 98 8.41 -19.05 -1.69
N ASN A 99 8.64 -20.31 -1.35
CA ASN A 99 7.63 -21.36 -1.51
C ASN A 99 6.80 -21.62 -0.24
N GLN A 100 7.25 -21.15 0.93
CA GLN A 100 6.59 -21.45 2.20
C GLN A 100 6.33 -20.18 3.01
N ARG A 101 7.37 -19.49 3.52
CA ARG A 101 7.19 -18.41 4.48
C ARG A 101 6.54 -17.16 3.89
N ARG A 102 7.00 -16.71 2.73
CA ARG A 102 6.39 -15.57 2.03
C ARG A 102 4.89 -15.76 1.79
N PRO A 103 4.40 -16.90 1.29
CA PRO A 103 2.96 -17.18 1.19
C PRO A 103 2.21 -17.13 2.53
N GLU A 104 2.81 -17.60 3.63
CA GLU A 104 2.20 -17.50 4.96
C GLU A 104 2.03 -16.04 5.42
N ILE A 105 3.05 -15.20 5.23
CA ILE A 105 3.02 -13.78 5.57
C ILE A 105 2.00 -13.05 4.69
N VAL A 106 2.01 -13.28 3.37
CA VAL A 106 1.05 -12.70 2.43
C VAL A 106 -0.37 -13.04 2.83
N GLU A 107 -0.64 -14.30 3.17
CA GLU A 107 -1.95 -14.76 3.62
C GLU A 107 -2.44 -14.02 4.87
N ASP A 108 -1.54 -13.80 5.84
CA ASP A 108 -1.89 -13.10 7.07
C ASP A 108 -2.16 -11.60 6.82
N PHE A 109 -1.35 -10.94 5.98
CA PHE A 109 -1.63 -9.57 5.56
C PHE A 109 -2.95 -9.45 4.79
N GLU A 110 -3.21 -10.36 3.86
CA GLU A 110 -4.45 -10.35 3.07
C GLU A 110 -5.69 -10.61 3.94
N ARG A 111 -5.59 -11.53 4.88
CA ARG A 111 -6.75 -11.87 5.73
C ARG A 111 -7.02 -10.81 6.80
N GLU A 112 -5.96 -10.31 7.47
CA GLU A 112 -6.15 -9.54 8.71
C GLU A 112 -5.88 -8.04 8.55
N VAL A 113 -5.05 -7.62 7.58
CA VAL A 113 -4.52 -6.24 7.56
C VAL A 113 -4.97 -5.46 6.32
N LEU A 114 -4.68 -5.96 5.12
CA LEU A 114 -4.82 -5.21 3.88
C LEU A 114 -6.02 -5.64 3.01
N GLY A 115 -6.49 -6.85 3.22
CA GLY A 115 -7.57 -7.48 2.46
C GLY A 115 -7.12 -8.15 1.16
N ARG A 116 -7.96 -9.07 0.70
CA ARG A 116 -7.71 -9.88 -0.49
C ARG A 116 -8.19 -9.18 -1.74
N ILE A 117 -7.36 -9.15 -2.76
CA ILE A 117 -7.84 -8.87 -4.11
C ILE A 117 -8.64 -10.10 -4.58
N PRO A 118 -9.87 -9.93 -5.09
CA PRO A 118 -10.65 -11.05 -5.60
C PRO A 118 -9.92 -11.81 -6.71
N LYS A 119 -10.12 -13.12 -6.79
CA LYS A 119 -9.50 -13.96 -7.82
C LYS A 119 -9.88 -13.52 -9.24
N THR A 120 -11.09 -13.04 -9.40
CA THR A 120 -11.59 -12.48 -10.66
C THR A 120 -11.72 -10.98 -10.52
N VAL A 121 -10.85 -10.23 -11.17
CA VAL A 121 -10.89 -8.78 -11.27
C VAL A 121 -11.15 -8.37 -12.72
N PRO A 122 -11.80 -7.21 -12.96
CA PRO A 122 -12.07 -6.73 -14.31
C PRO A 122 -10.77 -6.49 -15.10
N ASN A 123 -10.83 -6.73 -16.40
CA ASN A 123 -9.77 -6.34 -17.34
C ASN A 123 -9.66 -4.82 -17.45
N VAL A 124 -8.46 -4.34 -17.78
CA VAL A 124 -8.20 -2.92 -18.04
C VAL A 124 -7.66 -2.77 -19.44
N ILE A 125 -8.30 -1.92 -20.23
CA ILE A 125 -7.87 -1.55 -21.58
C ILE A 125 -7.32 -0.13 -21.53
N TRP A 126 -6.08 0.06 -21.94
CA TRP A 126 -5.42 1.36 -21.92
C TRP A 126 -5.60 2.10 -23.24
N GLU A 127 -6.01 3.36 -23.14
CA GLU A 127 -6.20 4.30 -24.23
C GLU A 127 -5.27 5.50 -24.04
N ILE A 128 -4.48 5.85 -25.04
CA ILE A 128 -3.74 7.11 -25.06
C ILE A 128 -4.71 8.20 -25.52
N THR A 129 -5.04 9.12 -24.62
CA THR A 129 -5.99 10.21 -24.87
C THR A 129 -5.31 11.48 -25.37
N LYS A 130 -4.04 11.66 -25.02
CA LYS A 130 -3.22 12.80 -25.47
C LYS A 130 -1.75 12.44 -25.55
N THR A 131 -1.05 13.00 -26.51
CA THR A 131 0.40 13.03 -26.62
C THR A 131 0.86 14.46 -26.82
N ALA A 132 1.91 14.88 -26.15
CA ALA A 132 2.47 16.21 -26.28
C ALA A 132 4.00 16.17 -26.14
N GLU A 133 4.67 17.07 -26.83
CA GLU A 133 6.07 17.42 -26.61
C GLU A 133 6.12 18.56 -25.59
N ALA A 134 7.11 18.56 -24.72
CA ALA A 134 7.31 19.58 -23.70
C ALA A 134 8.79 19.66 -23.30
N THR A 135 9.09 20.58 -22.40
CA THR A 135 10.41 20.73 -21.79
C THR A 135 10.30 20.60 -20.27
N VAL A 136 11.16 19.77 -19.68
CA VAL A 136 11.31 19.61 -18.23
C VAL A 136 12.74 20.00 -17.86
N GLY A 137 12.91 21.08 -17.06
CA GLY A 137 14.23 21.69 -16.89
C GLY A 137 14.79 22.12 -18.24
N SER A 138 15.93 21.55 -18.64
CA SER A 138 16.57 21.77 -19.96
C SER A 138 16.32 20.64 -20.97
N HIS A 139 15.54 19.61 -20.61
CA HIS A 139 15.39 18.38 -21.38
C HIS A 139 14.07 18.35 -22.15
N GLN A 140 14.15 17.99 -23.45
CA GLN A 140 12.97 17.72 -24.26
C GLN A 140 12.34 16.39 -23.84
N VAL A 141 11.03 16.33 -23.71
CA VAL A 141 10.29 15.15 -23.29
C VAL A 141 9.07 14.90 -24.18
N ILE A 142 8.65 13.63 -24.22
CA ILE A 142 7.39 13.22 -24.81
C ILE A 142 6.46 12.78 -23.68
N GLY A 143 5.37 13.51 -23.48
CA GLY A 143 4.31 13.20 -22.52
C GLY A 143 3.15 12.45 -23.15
N LYS A 144 2.58 11.49 -22.43
CA LYS A 144 1.34 10.79 -22.79
C LYS A 144 0.37 10.83 -21.63
N GLN A 145 -0.90 11.12 -21.92
CA GLN A 145 -2.01 10.95 -21.01
C GLN A 145 -2.75 9.67 -21.38
N LEU A 146 -3.07 8.85 -20.40
CA LEU A 146 -3.70 7.55 -20.60
C LEU A 146 -4.91 7.36 -19.67
N LEU A 147 -5.95 6.72 -20.20
CA LEU A 147 -7.07 6.22 -19.42
C LEU A 147 -7.10 4.69 -19.48
N GLY A 148 -6.99 4.04 -18.32
CA GLY A 148 -7.22 2.63 -18.16
C GLY A 148 -8.71 2.35 -17.95
N ARG A 149 -9.41 1.97 -19.01
CA ARG A 149 -10.83 1.61 -18.98
C ARG A 149 -11.01 0.27 -18.32
N VAL A 150 -11.57 0.28 -17.12
CA VAL A 150 -11.89 -0.96 -16.40
C VAL A 150 -13.19 -1.54 -16.94
N ASP A 151 -13.20 -2.82 -17.30
CA ASP A 151 -14.42 -3.52 -17.75
C ASP A 151 -15.47 -3.54 -16.64
N ASN A 152 -16.56 -2.83 -16.84
CA ASN A 152 -17.69 -2.76 -15.92
C ASN A 152 -18.93 -3.52 -16.42
N SER A 153 -18.79 -4.41 -17.37
CA SER A 153 -19.91 -5.19 -17.96
C SER A 153 -20.68 -6.00 -16.92
N SER A 154 -20.00 -6.43 -15.83
CA SER A 154 -20.63 -7.17 -14.73
C SER A 154 -21.48 -6.32 -13.80
N TYR A 155 -21.27 -4.98 -13.78
CA TYR A 155 -22.02 -3.99 -12.99
C TYR A 155 -21.89 -2.59 -13.62
N PRO A 156 -22.68 -2.25 -14.65
CA PRO A 156 -22.55 -1.02 -15.43
C PRO A 156 -22.77 0.29 -14.66
N ASP A 157 -23.40 0.23 -13.48
CA ASP A 157 -23.68 1.41 -12.65
C ASP A 157 -22.42 2.06 -12.07
N ILE A 158 -21.31 1.32 -12.03
CA ILE A 158 -20.02 1.84 -11.55
C ILE A 158 -19.01 1.83 -12.71
N LYS A 159 -18.47 3.02 -12.99
CA LYS A 159 -17.41 3.21 -13.98
C LYS A 159 -16.10 3.58 -13.29
N VAL A 160 -15.02 2.92 -13.70
CA VAL A 160 -13.65 3.20 -13.21
C VAL A 160 -12.75 3.44 -14.41
N ASP A 161 -12.17 4.64 -14.48
CA ASP A 161 -11.20 5.04 -15.51
C ASP A 161 -9.88 5.42 -14.80
N ILE A 162 -8.91 4.54 -14.82
CA ILE A 162 -7.61 4.77 -14.18
C ILE A 162 -6.86 5.86 -14.93
N GLN A 163 -6.51 6.94 -14.25
CA GLN A 163 -5.77 8.07 -14.82
C GLN A 163 -4.27 7.86 -14.62
N MET A 164 -3.52 7.81 -15.72
CA MET A 164 -2.06 7.67 -15.71
C MET A 164 -1.42 8.61 -16.74
N THR A 165 -0.27 9.19 -16.39
CA THR A 165 0.55 9.92 -17.37
C THR A 165 1.94 9.31 -17.41
N ILE A 166 2.59 9.41 -18.56
CA ILE A 166 3.96 8.95 -18.79
C ILE A 166 4.73 10.10 -19.43
N VAL A 167 5.90 10.42 -18.90
CA VAL A 167 6.81 11.42 -19.43
C VAL A 167 8.16 10.73 -19.66
N VAL A 168 8.64 10.74 -20.90
CA VAL A 168 9.88 10.06 -21.32
C VAL A 168 10.84 11.09 -21.92
N PRO A 169 12.16 11.04 -21.62
CA PRO A 169 13.15 11.84 -22.35
C PRO A 169 13.03 11.62 -23.88
N ALA A 170 12.96 12.70 -24.65
CA ALA A 170 12.73 12.61 -26.10
C ALA A 170 13.92 12.01 -26.86
N ASP A 171 15.12 12.13 -26.30
CA ASP A 171 16.38 11.65 -26.84
C ASP A 171 16.77 10.23 -26.40
N ALA A 172 15.89 9.54 -25.66
CA ALA A 172 16.14 8.18 -25.18
C ALA A 172 16.41 7.22 -26.34
N LYS A 173 17.62 6.67 -26.40
CA LYS A 173 18.06 5.74 -27.47
C LYS A 173 17.75 4.27 -27.18
N ALA A 174 17.35 3.95 -25.95
CA ALA A 174 17.06 2.61 -25.47
C ALA A 174 15.91 2.69 -24.47
N PRO A 175 15.23 1.57 -24.12
CA PRO A 175 14.26 1.58 -23.03
C PRO A 175 14.89 2.07 -21.73
N VAL A 176 14.23 3.03 -21.07
CA VAL A 176 14.72 3.67 -19.84
C VAL A 176 14.03 3.12 -18.62
N PRO A 177 14.65 3.17 -17.41
CA PRO A 177 13.96 2.93 -16.17
C PRO A 177 12.83 3.94 -15.98
N ALA A 178 11.84 3.62 -15.15
CA ALA A 178 10.72 4.52 -14.87
C ALA A 178 10.40 4.54 -13.39
N MET A 179 10.05 5.72 -12.87
CA MET A 179 9.48 5.87 -11.53
C MET A 179 8.00 6.14 -11.62
N MET A 180 7.18 5.23 -11.11
CA MET A 180 5.74 5.42 -10.96
C MET A 180 5.47 6.09 -9.61
N MET A 181 4.70 7.18 -9.59
CA MET A 181 4.47 8.01 -8.42
C MET A 181 2.98 8.08 -8.12
N PHE A 182 2.59 7.75 -6.90
CA PHE A 182 1.23 7.96 -6.43
C PHE A 182 0.98 9.43 -6.13
N GLY A 183 0.05 10.06 -6.87
CA GLY A 183 -0.28 11.47 -6.69
C GLY A 183 0.85 12.43 -7.07
N GLY A 184 1.87 11.94 -7.77
CA GLY A 184 2.96 12.74 -8.31
C GLY A 184 2.48 13.78 -9.32
N ARG A 185 3.35 14.74 -9.62
CA ARG A 185 3.06 15.77 -10.63
C ARG A 185 3.54 15.31 -11.99
N SER A 186 2.69 15.54 -12.99
CA SER A 186 3.03 15.41 -14.41
C SER A 186 3.32 16.79 -15.02
N ILE A 187 3.72 16.79 -16.29
CA ILE A 187 3.82 18.03 -17.09
C ILE A 187 2.40 18.56 -17.39
N PRO A 188 2.20 19.88 -17.44
CA PRO A 188 0.88 20.49 -17.68
C PRO A 188 0.18 20.01 -18.95
N GLU A 189 0.98 19.74 -20.00
CA GLU A 189 0.49 19.37 -21.33
C GLU A 189 -0.32 18.07 -21.33
N VAL A 190 -0.04 17.14 -20.41
CA VAL A 190 -0.72 15.85 -20.32
C VAL A 190 -1.34 15.59 -18.95
N ALA A 191 -1.27 16.54 -18.02
CA ALA A 191 -1.91 16.40 -16.70
C ALA A 191 -3.42 16.25 -16.81
N PHE A 192 -4.02 15.44 -15.95
CA PHE A 192 -5.47 15.44 -15.76
C PHE A 192 -5.90 16.68 -14.98
N PRO A 193 -7.12 17.18 -15.21
CA PRO A 193 -7.69 18.21 -14.35
C PRO A 193 -7.65 17.78 -12.89
N ALA A 194 -7.28 18.69 -11.99
CA ALA A 194 -7.32 18.41 -10.57
C ALA A 194 -8.74 18.00 -10.16
N PRO A 195 -8.93 16.91 -9.40
CA PRO A 195 -10.26 16.55 -8.92
C PRO A 195 -10.80 17.68 -8.04
N VAL A 196 -12.03 18.09 -8.32
CA VAL A 196 -12.77 19.05 -7.47
C VAL A 196 -13.19 18.29 -6.22
N PHE A 197 -12.40 18.37 -5.16
CA PHE A 197 -12.78 17.80 -3.87
C PHE A 197 -13.84 18.68 -3.22
N ALA A 198 -15.08 18.28 -3.28
CA ALA A 198 -16.13 18.79 -2.41
C ALA A 198 -15.92 18.17 -1.01
N GLY A 199 -15.40 18.96 -0.07
CA GLY A 199 -15.48 18.70 1.35
C GLY A 199 -14.39 17.86 2.00
N ARG A 200 -13.27 18.48 2.28
CA ARG A 200 -12.47 18.42 3.52
C ARG A 200 -11.48 19.58 3.48
N GLY A 201 -11.31 20.27 4.62
CA GLY A 201 -10.48 21.48 4.74
C GLY A 201 -8.99 21.25 4.53
N GLY A 202 -8.61 20.91 3.32
CA GLY A 202 -7.28 21.16 2.80
C GLY A 202 -7.23 22.60 2.29
N PRO A 203 -6.07 23.27 2.28
CA PRO A 203 -5.95 24.59 1.71
C PRO A 203 -6.51 24.60 0.29
N PRO A 204 -7.26 25.64 -0.11
CA PRO A 204 -7.89 25.70 -1.43
C PRO A 204 -6.84 25.54 -2.53
N PRO A 205 -7.21 24.93 -3.68
CA PRO A 205 -6.33 24.88 -4.85
C PRO A 205 -5.94 26.31 -5.24
N GLY A 206 -4.66 26.64 -5.11
CA GLY A 206 -4.14 27.98 -5.36
C GLY A 206 -3.76 28.80 -4.13
N ALA A 207 -4.06 28.38 -2.90
CA ALA A 207 -3.58 29.06 -1.72
C ALA A 207 -2.09 28.71 -1.51
N GLY A 208 -1.21 29.66 -1.85
CA GLY A 208 0.13 29.80 -1.30
C GLY A 208 1.14 28.69 -1.64
N ARG A 209 1.23 28.29 -2.90
CA ARG A 209 2.47 27.67 -3.38
C ARG A 209 3.29 28.78 -4.01
N GLY A 210 4.01 29.55 -3.17
CA GLY A 210 5.22 30.22 -3.60
C GLY A 210 6.06 29.20 -4.36
N GLY A 211 6.79 29.61 -5.40
CA GLY A 211 7.77 28.76 -6.04
C GLY A 211 8.67 28.09 -5.00
N PRO A 212 9.40 27.00 -5.35
CA PRO A 212 10.32 26.35 -4.44
C PRO A 212 11.20 27.44 -3.78
N PRO A 213 11.50 27.31 -2.49
CA PRO A 213 12.39 28.24 -1.82
C PRO A 213 13.68 28.43 -2.66
N PRO A 214 14.26 29.63 -2.70
CA PRO A 214 15.57 29.83 -3.29
C PRO A 214 16.54 28.77 -2.71
N ASN A 215 17.29 28.09 -3.55
CA ASN A 215 18.21 26.98 -3.22
C ASN A 215 17.54 25.63 -2.83
N SER A 216 16.26 25.40 -3.15
CA SER A 216 15.70 24.06 -3.08
C SER A 216 16.20 23.20 -4.24
N ASP A 217 16.31 21.87 -4.01
CA ASP A 217 16.57 20.91 -5.08
C ASP A 217 15.49 21.00 -6.17
N PRO A 218 15.81 20.74 -7.44
CA PRO A 218 14.83 20.66 -8.51
C PRO A 218 13.69 19.67 -8.18
N PRO A 219 12.51 19.84 -8.77
CA PRO A 219 11.42 18.87 -8.61
C PRO A 219 11.83 17.45 -9.02
N ALA A 220 11.23 16.43 -8.40
CA ALA A 220 11.52 15.01 -8.69
C ALA A 220 11.50 14.67 -10.18
N ILE A 221 10.48 15.15 -10.90
CA ILE A 221 10.36 14.92 -12.34
C ILE A 221 11.58 15.47 -13.12
N GLU A 222 12.08 16.64 -12.73
CA GLU A 222 13.25 17.24 -13.39
C GLU A 222 14.52 16.45 -13.12
N GLN A 223 14.74 16.02 -11.86
CA GLN A 223 15.90 15.20 -11.49
C GLN A 223 15.89 13.84 -12.20
N LEU A 224 14.75 13.17 -12.25
CA LEU A 224 14.58 11.87 -12.91
C LEU A 224 14.79 11.98 -14.42
N ILE A 225 14.19 12.98 -15.08
CA ILE A 225 14.34 13.20 -16.52
C ILE A 225 15.80 13.57 -16.86
N ALA A 226 16.44 14.42 -16.05
CA ALA A 226 17.85 14.80 -16.26
C ALA A 226 18.79 13.60 -16.20
N ASP A 227 18.47 12.61 -15.36
CA ASP A 227 19.22 11.36 -15.24
C ASP A 227 18.81 10.29 -16.29
N GLY A 228 17.82 10.60 -17.12
CA GLY A 228 17.35 9.73 -18.21
C GLY A 228 16.31 8.69 -17.78
N TRP A 229 15.67 8.85 -16.62
CA TRP A 229 14.53 8.06 -16.23
C TRP A 229 13.25 8.61 -16.87
N ALA A 230 12.27 7.74 -17.08
CA ALA A 230 10.90 8.16 -17.32
C ALA A 230 10.17 8.40 -16.00
N VAL A 231 9.16 9.28 -16.03
CA VAL A 231 8.27 9.53 -14.91
C VAL A 231 6.85 9.08 -15.27
N VAL A 232 6.25 8.28 -14.42
CA VAL A 232 4.87 7.83 -14.54
C VAL A 232 4.10 8.37 -13.34
N THR A 233 2.99 9.05 -13.55
CA THR A 233 2.10 9.42 -12.45
C THR A 233 0.79 8.66 -12.56
N ILE A 234 0.30 8.14 -11.46
CA ILE A 234 -0.99 7.47 -11.36
C ILE A 234 -1.85 8.17 -10.31
N THR A 235 -3.13 8.39 -10.61
CA THR A 235 -4.06 9.10 -9.73
C THR A 235 -4.83 8.09 -8.87
N PRO A 236 -4.50 7.89 -7.57
CA PRO A 236 -5.15 6.89 -6.73
C PRO A 236 -6.67 7.07 -6.63
N ALA A 237 -7.15 8.31 -6.55
CA ALA A 237 -8.59 8.61 -6.47
C ALA A 237 -9.38 8.18 -7.72
N SER A 238 -8.74 8.01 -8.87
CA SER A 238 -9.38 7.48 -10.09
C SER A 238 -9.59 5.95 -10.04
N ILE A 239 -8.92 5.27 -9.11
CA ILE A 239 -9.03 3.83 -8.87
C ILE A 239 -10.03 3.59 -7.74
N GLN A 240 -9.77 4.24 -6.60
CA GLN A 240 -10.56 4.12 -5.38
C GLN A 240 -10.50 5.43 -4.58
N ALA A 241 -11.65 5.92 -4.14
CA ALA A 241 -11.70 7.13 -3.32
C ALA A 241 -11.03 6.91 -1.95
N ASP A 242 -10.40 7.98 -1.43
CA ASP A 242 -9.71 7.99 -0.15
C ASP A 242 -10.69 8.34 1.01
N ASN A 243 -11.73 7.56 1.15
CA ASN A 243 -12.71 7.67 2.24
C ASN A 243 -13.63 6.44 2.31
N GLY A 244 -14.25 6.20 3.47
CA GLY A 244 -15.15 5.06 3.69
C GLY A 244 -16.42 5.09 2.83
N ALA A 245 -16.97 6.27 2.51
CA ALA A 245 -18.15 6.40 1.65
C ALA A 245 -17.88 5.94 0.19
N GLY A 246 -16.61 5.81 -0.18
CA GLY A 246 -16.18 5.32 -1.49
C GLY A 246 -16.08 3.80 -1.59
N LEU A 247 -16.19 3.05 -0.49
CA LEU A 247 -15.94 1.60 -0.48
C LEU A 247 -17.00 0.78 -1.24
N THR A 248 -18.20 1.33 -1.41
CA THR A 248 -19.25 0.77 -2.29
C THR A 248 -19.19 1.32 -3.72
N LYS A 249 -18.14 2.06 -4.06
CA LYS A 249 -17.88 2.73 -5.35
C LYS A 249 -16.43 2.43 -5.78
N GLY A 250 -15.97 3.06 -6.90
CA GLY A 250 -14.64 2.79 -7.42
C GLY A 250 -14.44 1.30 -7.75
N ILE A 251 -13.19 0.85 -7.75
CA ILE A 251 -12.89 -0.54 -8.13
C ILE A 251 -13.42 -1.55 -7.10
N ILE A 252 -13.40 -1.22 -5.81
CA ILE A 252 -13.93 -2.10 -4.75
C ILE A 252 -15.44 -2.27 -4.95
N GLY A 253 -16.17 -1.17 -5.13
CA GLY A 253 -17.62 -1.21 -5.37
C GLY A 253 -17.98 -1.88 -6.69
N LEU A 254 -17.20 -1.69 -7.76
CA LEU A 254 -17.43 -2.37 -9.03
C LEU A 254 -17.38 -3.90 -8.87
N VAL A 255 -16.34 -4.41 -8.21
CA VAL A 255 -16.17 -5.84 -7.97
C VAL A 255 -17.25 -6.40 -7.05
N ASN A 256 -17.64 -5.66 -6.03
CA ASN A 256 -18.68 -6.05 -5.07
C ASN A 256 -20.11 -5.67 -5.54
N LYS A 257 -20.26 -5.18 -6.78
CA LYS A 257 -21.56 -4.79 -7.36
C LYS A 257 -22.31 -3.79 -6.45
N GLY A 258 -21.61 -2.78 -5.96
CA GLY A 258 -22.14 -1.76 -5.08
C GLY A 258 -22.43 -2.24 -3.64
N GLN A 259 -22.19 -3.50 -3.31
CA GLN A 259 -22.46 -4.04 -1.98
C GLN A 259 -21.32 -3.77 -0.99
N PRO A 260 -21.58 -3.77 0.33
CA PRO A 260 -20.56 -3.62 1.36
C PRO A 260 -19.48 -4.68 1.25
N ARG A 261 -18.28 -4.35 1.70
CA ARG A 261 -17.15 -5.27 1.78
C ARG A 261 -17.42 -6.39 2.80
N LYS A 262 -16.87 -7.56 2.54
CA LYS A 262 -16.68 -8.61 3.55
C LYS A 262 -15.47 -8.28 4.43
N PRO A 263 -15.34 -8.91 5.61
CA PRO A 263 -14.25 -8.62 6.54
C PRO A 263 -12.84 -8.78 5.99
N ASP A 264 -12.61 -9.69 5.04
CA ASP A 264 -11.32 -9.93 4.39
C ASP A 264 -11.21 -9.35 2.97
N ASP A 265 -12.19 -8.57 2.52
CA ASP A 265 -12.08 -7.84 1.25
C ASP A 265 -11.05 -6.70 1.36
N TRP A 266 -10.46 -6.38 0.23
CA TRP A 266 -9.40 -5.37 0.11
C TRP A 266 -9.81 -3.98 0.56
N GLY A 267 -8.85 -3.28 1.20
CA GLY A 267 -8.94 -1.86 1.49
C GLY A 267 -8.39 -1.00 0.36
N ALA A 268 -8.50 0.32 0.52
CA ALA A 268 -8.07 1.28 -0.48
C ALA A 268 -6.56 1.18 -0.79
N LEU A 269 -5.70 0.86 0.18
CA LEU A 269 -4.26 0.65 -0.07
C LEU A 269 -4.01 -0.49 -1.07
N ARG A 270 -4.73 -1.60 -0.93
CA ARG A 270 -4.65 -2.73 -1.88
C ARG A 270 -5.27 -2.39 -3.24
N ALA A 271 -6.33 -1.60 -3.26
CA ALA A 271 -6.97 -1.13 -4.48
C ALA A 271 -6.04 -0.20 -5.28
N TRP A 272 -5.34 0.72 -4.62
CA TRP A 272 -4.33 1.58 -5.26
C TRP A 272 -3.15 0.76 -5.78
N ALA A 273 -2.67 -0.21 -4.99
CA ALA A 273 -1.62 -1.14 -5.42
C ALA A 273 -2.04 -1.96 -6.65
N TRP A 274 -3.29 -2.43 -6.70
CA TRP A 274 -3.84 -3.10 -7.87
C TRP A 274 -3.82 -2.18 -9.10
N GLY A 275 -4.26 -0.93 -8.96
CA GLY A 275 -4.23 0.03 -10.05
C GLY A 275 -2.81 0.29 -10.58
N ALA A 276 -1.81 0.42 -9.67
CA ALA A 276 -0.41 0.54 -10.05
C ALA A 276 0.09 -0.70 -10.83
N SER A 277 -0.31 -1.91 -10.39
CA SER A 277 -0.01 -3.15 -11.12
C SER A 277 -0.63 -3.16 -12.52
N ARG A 278 -1.85 -2.63 -12.69
CA ARG A 278 -2.46 -2.46 -14.05
C ARG A 278 -1.70 -1.43 -14.88
N GLY A 279 -1.19 -0.36 -14.25
CA GLY A 279 -0.28 0.56 -14.92
C GLY A 279 1.00 -0.13 -15.39
N LEU A 280 1.60 -0.98 -14.55
CA LEU A 280 2.79 -1.75 -14.93
C LEU A 280 2.52 -2.72 -16.10
N ASP A 281 1.33 -3.34 -16.16
CA ASP A 281 0.94 -4.18 -17.33
C ASP A 281 1.01 -3.39 -18.64
N TYR A 282 0.61 -2.11 -18.63
CA TYR A 282 0.78 -1.24 -19.81
C TYR A 282 2.26 -0.93 -20.09
N LEU A 283 3.04 -0.65 -19.04
CA LEU A 283 4.47 -0.33 -19.20
C LEU A 283 5.25 -1.51 -19.79
N GLU A 284 4.86 -2.75 -19.51
CA GLU A 284 5.43 -3.96 -20.12
C GLU A 284 5.25 -3.98 -21.66
N THR A 285 4.25 -3.29 -22.18
CA THR A 285 4.01 -3.16 -23.62
C THR A 285 4.68 -1.93 -24.26
N ASN A 286 5.17 -1.00 -23.44
CA ASN A 286 5.73 0.27 -23.88
C ASN A 286 7.23 0.16 -24.20
N LYS A 287 7.59 0.19 -25.49
CA LYS A 287 8.98 0.01 -25.96
C LYS A 287 9.96 1.07 -25.44
N ALA A 288 9.50 2.23 -24.97
CA ALA A 288 10.36 3.26 -24.41
C ALA A 288 10.75 3.01 -22.94
N ILE A 289 10.07 2.07 -22.27
CA ILE A 289 10.28 1.77 -20.85
C ILE A 289 10.92 0.40 -20.68
N ASN A 290 11.94 0.31 -19.84
CA ASN A 290 12.44 -0.96 -19.35
C ASN A 290 11.54 -1.43 -18.18
N ALA A 291 10.54 -2.27 -18.48
CA ALA A 291 9.57 -2.73 -17.50
C ALA A 291 10.19 -3.54 -16.32
N LYS A 292 11.43 -4.02 -16.46
CA LYS A 292 12.18 -4.67 -15.37
C LYS A 292 12.85 -3.68 -14.42
N GLN A 293 12.80 -2.39 -14.73
CA GLN A 293 13.39 -1.30 -13.96
C GLN A 293 12.33 -0.23 -13.62
N VAL A 294 11.10 -0.67 -13.35
CA VAL A 294 10.03 0.22 -12.90
C VAL A 294 10.01 0.27 -11.38
N GLY A 295 10.13 1.49 -10.86
CA GLY A 295 9.97 1.80 -9.43
C GLY A 295 8.59 2.30 -9.09
N ILE A 296 8.29 2.33 -7.78
CA ILE A 296 7.07 2.92 -7.21
C ILE A 296 7.43 3.87 -6.06
N GLU A 297 6.77 5.00 -5.99
CA GLU A 297 7.01 6.03 -4.97
C GLU A 297 5.70 6.55 -4.39
N GLY A 298 5.75 7.01 -3.14
CA GLY A 298 4.70 7.77 -2.49
C GLY A 298 5.12 8.31 -1.13
N VAL A 299 4.43 9.36 -0.69
CA VAL A 299 4.61 9.98 0.62
C VAL A 299 3.33 9.82 1.44
N SER A 300 3.45 9.66 2.78
CA SER A 300 2.29 9.55 3.66
C SER A 300 1.46 8.30 3.35
N ARG A 301 0.14 8.41 3.22
CA ARG A 301 -0.75 7.33 2.78
C ARG A 301 -0.33 6.71 1.44
N TYR A 302 0.27 7.50 0.57
CA TYR A 302 0.80 6.98 -0.69
C TYR A 302 2.14 6.26 -0.50
N GLY A 303 2.91 6.60 0.54
CA GLY A 303 4.05 5.80 0.99
C GLY A 303 3.62 4.42 1.51
N LYS A 304 2.50 4.36 2.28
CA LYS A 304 1.86 3.08 2.64
C LYS A 304 1.49 2.28 1.38
N ALA A 305 0.84 2.92 0.39
CA ALA A 305 0.43 2.28 -0.86
C ALA A 305 1.62 1.81 -1.71
N ALA A 306 2.71 2.60 -1.77
CA ALA A 306 3.92 2.23 -2.48
C ALA A 306 4.58 0.99 -1.86
N LEU A 307 4.70 0.94 -0.53
CA LEU A 307 5.19 -0.23 0.19
C LEU A 307 4.32 -1.47 -0.07
N VAL A 308 2.99 -1.33 0.01
CA VAL A 308 2.04 -2.41 -0.30
C VAL A 308 2.18 -2.87 -1.75
N THR A 309 2.32 -1.95 -2.70
CA THR A 309 2.54 -2.28 -4.12
C THR A 309 3.80 -3.11 -4.29
N MET A 310 4.93 -2.64 -3.76
CA MET A 310 6.22 -3.33 -3.84
C MET A 310 6.18 -4.71 -3.18
N ALA A 311 5.53 -4.83 -2.01
CA ALA A 311 5.45 -6.09 -1.27
C ALA A 311 4.66 -7.18 -2.02
N PHE A 312 3.58 -6.79 -2.72
CA PHE A 312 2.65 -7.74 -3.32
C PHE A 312 2.84 -7.97 -4.82
N ASP A 313 3.36 -6.99 -5.56
CA ASP A 313 3.72 -7.16 -6.98
C ASP A 313 5.24 -7.25 -7.13
N THR A 314 5.75 -8.45 -7.35
CA THR A 314 7.18 -8.73 -7.44
C THR A 314 7.86 -8.20 -8.69
N ARG A 315 7.12 -7.61 -9.63
CA ARG A 315 7.65 -7.02 -10.87
C ARG A 315 8.23 -5.63 -10.68
N PHE A 316 7.78 -4.88 -9.64
CA PHE A 316 8.42 -3.61 -9.31
C PHE A 316 9.83 -3.83 -8.80
N ALA A 317 10.79 -3.06 -9.34
CA ALA A 317 12.21 -3.25 -9.07
C ALA A 317 12.71 -2.44 -7.87
N VAL A 318 12.12 -1.27 -7.61
CA VAL A 318 12.55 -0.34 -6.56
C VAL A 318 11.37 0.39 -5.94
N VAL A 319 11.47 0.72 -4.65
CA VAL A 319 10.47 1.54 -3.96
C VAL A 319 11.13 2.66 -3.15
N LEU A 320 10.55 3.87 -3.22
CA LEU A 320 10.81 4.98 -2.30
C LEU A 320 9.58 5.16 -1.40
N ILE A 321 9.74 4.88 -0.11
CA ILE A 321 8.70 4.92 0.92
C ILE A 321 8.91 6.18 1.74
N GLY A 322 8.14 7.23 1.47
CA GLY A 322 8.25 8.51 2.17
C GLY A 322 7.24 8.62 3.32
N SER A 323 7.72 8.90 4.54
CA SER A 323 6.92 9.31 5.72
C SER A 323 5.62 8.53 5.90
N SER A 324 5.70 7.19 5.83
CA SER A 324 4.51 6.34 5.67
C SER A 324 3.74 6.08 6.98
N GLY A 325 4.37 6.13 8.16
CA GLY A 325 3.70 5.97 9.46
C GLY A 325 3.00 4.62 9.67
N GLU A 326 1.97 4.61 10.50
CA GLU A 326 1.16 3.45 10.85
C GLU A 326 0.43 2.87 9.61
N GLY A 327 0.43 1.55 9.47
CA GLY A 327 -0.05 0.87 8.25
C GLY A 327 0.91 0.95 7.06
N GLY A 328 2.07 1.59 7.24
CA GLY A 328 3.21 1.62 6.34
C GLY A 328 4.43 0.94 6.96
N ALA A 329 5.54 1.67 7.08
CA ALA A 329 6.78 1.13 7.62
C ALA A 329 6.86 1.12 9.16
N LYS A 330 5.96 1.83 9.86
CA LYS A 330 5.94 1.88 11.32
C LYS A 330 5.44 0.56 11.92
N LEU A 331 6.12 0.06 12.95
CA LEU A 331 5.69 -1.11 13.71
C LEU A 331 4.32 -0.88 14.37
N HIS A 332 3.34 -1.75 14.07
CA HIS A 332 2.01 -1.74 14.70
C HIS A 332 2.09 -1.93 16.23
N ARG A 333 3.03 -2.77 16.68
CA ARG A 333 3.22 -3.10 18.09
C ARG A 333 3.83 -1.97 18.91
N ARG A 334 4.36 -0.94 18.26
CA ARG A 334 4.96 0.20 18.93
C ARG A 334 3.92 1.28 19.23
N ASN A 335 3.69 1.55 20.50
CA ASN A 335 2.79 2.61 20.99
C ASN A 335 3.51 3.96 21.01
N TRP A 336 3.66 4.56 19.84
CA TRP A 336 4.21 5.91 19.67
C TRP A 336 3.48 6.62 18.55
N GLY A 337 2.99 7.83 18.81
CA GLY A 337 2.31 8.60 17.78
C GLY A 337 1.01 7.96 17.29
N GLU A 338 0.90 7.82 15.99
CA GLU A 338 -0.19 7.11 15.29
C GLU A 338 -0.19 5.62 15.69
N ALA A 339 -1.37 5.06 15.90
CA ALA A 339 -1.52 3.69 16.37
C ALA A 339 -2.60 2.94 15.56
N VAL A 340 -2.69 1.63 15.77
CA VAL A 340 -3.72 0.76 15.17
C VAL A 340 -5.13 1.34 15.36
N GLU A 341 -5.41 1.96 16.50
CA GLU A 341 -6.69 2.58 16.82
C GLU A 341 -7.05 3.74 15.88
N ASN A 342 -6.07 4.46 15.32
CA ASN A 342 -6.31 5.48 14.30
C ASN A 342 -6.83 4.84 13.01
N LEU A 343 -6.20 3.74 12.57
CA LEU A 343 -6.57 3.02 11.35
C LEU A 343 -7.85 2.17 11.51
N THR A 344 -8.34 1.96 12.73
CA THR A 344 -9.64 1.32 12.96
C THR A 344 -10.77 2.31 13.15
N GLY A 345 -10.47 3.59 13.32
CA GLY A 345 -11.46 4.67 13.41
C GLY A 345 -12.11 4.99 12.06
N SER A 346 -13.32 5.56 12.08
CA SER A 346 -14.13 5.85 10.88
C SER A 346 -13.48 6.81 9.87
N GLY A 347 -12.39 7.48 10.26
CA GLY A 347 -11.64 8.39 9.37
C GLY A 347 -10.70 7.68 8.41
N GLU A 348 -10.13 6.53 8.80
CA GLU A 348 -9.00 5.89 8.10
C GLU A 348 -9.17 4.38 7.87
N TYR A 349 -10.15 3.72 8.50
CA TYR A 349 -10.39 2.27 8.37
C TYR A 349 -10.52 1.78 6.92
N HIS A 350 -10.90 2.65 6.01
CA HIS A 350 -11.07 2.33 4.59
C HIS A 350 -9.78 1.93 3.89
N TRP A 351 -8.61 2.27 4.45
CA TRP A 351 -7.32 1.84 3.93
C TRP A 351 -7.09 0.35 4.12
N MET A 352 -7.64 -0.23 5.18
CA MET A 352 -7.37 -1.57 5.68
C MET A 352 -8.49 -2.55 5.32
N ALA A 353 -8.24 -3.85 5.51
CA ALA A 353 -9.29 -4.87 5.53
C ALA A 353 -10.28 -4.62 6.68
N GLY A 354 -11.53 -5.06 6.54
CA GLY A 354 -12.48 -5.03 7.64
C GLY A 354 -11.98 -5.76 8.89
N ASN A 355 -11.33 -6.91 8.72
CA ASN A 355 -10.76 -7.69 9.81
C ASN A 355 -9.79 -6.91 10.71
N PHE A 356 -9.14 -5.86 10.19
CA PHE A 356 -8.23 -5.03 10.97
C PHE A 356 -8.90 -4.32 12.14
N LEU A 357 -10.21 -4.05 12.06
CA LEU A 357 -10.99 -3.43 13.14
C LEU A 357 -10.95 -4.26 14.44
N LYS A 358 -10.77 -5.58 14.37
CA LYS A 358 -10.66 -6.45 15.54
C LYS A 358 -9.55 -6.01 16.48
N TYR A 359 -8.47 -5.44 15.94
CA TYR A 359 -7.27 -5.06 16.70
C TYR A 359 -7.39 -3.70 17.39
N GLY A 360 -8.44 -2.94 17.06
CA GLY A 360 -8.86 -1.72 17.78
C GLY A 360 -10.08 -1.91 18.67
N ALA A 361 -10.66 -3.12 18.73
CA ALA A 361 -11.88 -3.39 19.49
C ALA A 361 -11.65 -3.31 21.00
N SER A 362 -12.46 -2.51 21.71
CA SER A 362 -12.56 -2.52 23.17
C SER A 362 -13.63 -3.48 23.67
N GLU A 363 -14.69 -3.70 22.87
CA GLU A 363 -15.74 -4.66 23.14
C GLU A 363 -16.16 -5.41 21.87
N SER A 364 -16.06 -6.73 21.88
CA SER A 364 -16.41 -7.60 20.75
C SER A 364 -16.87 -8.97 21.24
N VAL A 365 -17.75 -9.64 20.48
CA VAL A 365 -18.21 -11.01 20.75
C VAL A 365 -17.08 -12.04 20.70
N SER A 366 -15.99 -11.75 19.95
CA SER A 366 -14.81 -12.60 19.83
C SER A 366 -13.69 -12.24 20.80
N GLY A 367 -13.95 -11.33 21.74
CA GLY A 367 -12.94 -10.77 22.67
C GLY A 367 -12.20 -9.58 22.07
N SER A 368 -11.61 -8.74 22.95
CA SER A 368 -10.79 -7.59 22.54
C SER A 368 -9.42 -8.06 22.08
N LYS A 369 -8.95 -7.51 20.95
CA LYS A 369 -7.60 -7.71 20.42
C LYS A 369 -6.83 -6.40 20.41
N THR A 370 -5.52 -6.48 20.37
CA THR A 370 -4.58 -5.36 20.34
C THR A 370 -3.56 -5.52 19.20
N ALA A 371 -2.72 -4.55 19.01
CA ALA A 371 -1.59 -4.67 18.08
C ALA A 371 -0.71 -5.91 18.36
N GLY A 372 -0.60 -6.32 19.63
CA GLY A 372 0.13 -7.52 20.04
C GLY A 372 -0.43 -8.84 19.49
N ASP A 373 -1.72 -8.86 19.14
CA ASP A 373 -2.41 -10.04 18.59
C ASP A 373 -2.36 -10.14 17.07
N LEU A 374 -1.79 -9.14 16.37
CA LEU A 374 -1.61 -9.19 14.93
C LEU A 374 -0.66 -10.34 14.55
N PRO A 375 -0.99 -11.17 13.55
CA PRO A 375 -0.12 -12.28 13.14
C PRO A 375 1.13 -11.81 12.37
N VAL A 376 1.14 -10.56 11.92
CA VAL A 376 2.21 -9.92 11.15
C VAL A 376 2.45 -8.50 11.64
N ASP A 377 3.58 -7.89 11.24
CA ASP A 377 3.88 -6.50 11.53
C ASP A 377 4.66 -5.85 10.36
N ALA A 378 4.88 -4.53 10.41
CA ALA A 378 5.46 -3.72 9.34
C ALA A 378 6.84 -4.24 8.85
N HIS A 379 7.66 -4.82 9.74
CA HIS A 379 8.95 -5.41 9.35
C HIS A 379 8.78 -6.58 8.37
N GLU A 380 7.70 -7.36 8.48
CA GLU A 380 7.40 -8.42 7.53
C GLU A 380 6.88 -7.86 6.19
N LEU A 381 6.17 -6.72 6.22
CA LEU A 381 5.78 -6.04 4.98
C LEU A 381 7.01 -5.52 4.22
N LEU A 382 8.01 -4.95 4.94
CA LEU A 382 9.31 -4.60 4.38
C LEU A 382 10.08 -5.84 3.89
N ALA A 383 10.04 -6.93 4.64
CA ALA A 383 10.67 -8.20 4.25
C ALA A 383 10.08 -8.79 2.95
N LEU A 384 8.79 -8.59 2.67
CA LEU A 384 8.17 -8.99 1.41
C LEU A 384 8.75 -8.23 0.19
N CYS A 385 9.39 -7.08 0.39
CA CYS A 385 10.07 -6.34 -0.67
C CYS A 385 11.41 -6.98 -1.06
N ALA A 386 12.07 -7.71 -0.14
CA ALA A 386 13.36 -8.33 -0.40
C ALA A 386 13.34 -9.33 -1.57
N PRO A 387 14.42 -9.44 -2.35
CA PRO A 387 15.71 -8.74 -2.28
C PRO A 387 15.76 -7.43 -3.07
N ARG A 388 14.59 -6.88 -3.50
CA ARG A 388 14.48 -5.71 -4.37
C ARG A 388 14.77 -4.41 -3.63
N LEU A 389 15.16 -3.39 -4.37
CA LEU A 389 15.59 -2.09 -3.85
C LEU A 389 14.49 -1.41 -3.03
N THR A 390 14.75 -1.19 -1.76
CA THR A 390 13.77 -0.66 -0.80
C THR A 390 14.38 0.51 -0.03
N PHE A 391 13.93 1.73 -0.31
CA PHE A 391 14.40 2.96 0.31
C PHE A 391 13.32 3.51 1.23
N VAL A 392 13.59 3.52 2.54
CA VAL A 392 12.67 4.08 3.56
C VAL A 392 13.17 5.45 3.98
N SER A 393 12.29 6.45 3.98
CA SER A 393 12.67 7.82 4.32
C SER A 393 11.62 8.57 5.10
N TYR A 394 12.11 9.51 5.90
CA TYR A 394 11.32 10.46 6.68
C TYR A 394 11.97 11.84 6.65
N GLY A 395 11.17 12.88 6.86
CA GLY A 395 11.66 14.22 7.17
C GLY A 395 11.93 14.38 8.66
N VAL A 396 11.94 15.64 9.12
CA VAL A 396 12.10 15.98 10.55
C VAL A 396 10.87 16.72 11.06
N PRO A 397 10.45 16.48 12.32
CA PRO A 397 9.29 17.14 12.91
C PRO A 397 9.38 18.66 12.93
N GLU A 398 10.59 19.18 13.14
CA GLU A 398 10.88 20.62 13.20
C GLU A 398 10.59 21.36 11.89
N LYS A 399 10.52 20.62 10.79
CA LYS A 399 10.18 21.14 9.45
C LYS A 399 8.84 20.65 8.92
N GLY A 400 8.03 19.98 9.77
CA GLY A 400 6.66 19.63 9.49
C GLY A 400 6.44 18.19 8.99
N ASP A 401 7.43 17.29 9.13
CA ASP A 401 7.14 15.86 9.05
C ASP A 401 6.57 15.42 10.40
N ALA A 402 5.31 15.00 10.44
CA ALA A 402 4.60 14.85 11.70
C ALA A 402 5.31 13.85 12.64
N ARG A 403 5.59 14.31 13.88
CA ARG A 403 6.26 13.49 14.91
C ARG A 403 5.53 12.15 15.15
N TRP A 404 4.23 12.17 15.04
CA TRP A 404 3.39 11.01 15.30
C TRP A 404 3.56 9.85 14.30
N LEU A 405 4.27 10.06 13.18
CA LEU A 405 4.59 9.01 12.21
C LEU A 405 5.60 7.98 12.71
N ASP A 406 6.20 8.20 13.86
CA ASP A 406 7.15 7.30 14.52
C ASP A 406 8.32 6.87 13.61
N HIS A 407 9.19 7.82 13.34
CA HIS A 407 10.38 7.60 12.50
C HIS A 407 11.27 6.48 13.07
N GLN A 408 11.46 6.46 14.41
CA GLN A 408 12.23 5.43 15.10
C GLN A 408 11.58 4.04 14.97
N GLY A 409 10.26 3.93 15.12
CA GLY A 409 9.55 2.66 14.95
C GLY A 409 9.63 2.12 13.54
N SER A 410 9.68 3.01 12.54
CA SER A 410 9.89 2.64 11.14
C SER A 410 11.31 2.18 10.87
N PHE A 411 12.31 2.81 11.52
CA PHE A 411 13.70 2.34 11.46
C PHE A 411 13.87 0.98 12.11
N MET A 412 13.24 0.76 13.28
CA MET A 412 13.24 -0.55 13.96
C MET A 412 12.65 -1.64 13.04
N ALA A 413 11.57 -1.36 12.32
CA ALA A 413 11.00 -2.30 11.35
C ALA A 413 11.97 -2.62 10.21
N ALA A 414 12.66 -1.61 9.67
CA ALA A 414 13.67 -1.82 8.63
C ALA A 414 14.85 -2.67 9.13
N VAL A 415 15.31 -2.45 10.37
CA VAL A 415 16.35 -3.28 11.02
C VAL A 415 15.86 -4.73 11.20
N ALA A 416 14.61 -4.91 11.67
CA ALA A 416 14.03 -6.25 11.86
C ALA A 416 13.81 -7.01 10.54
N ALA A 417 13.69 -6.31 9.41
CA ALA A 417 13.58 -6.92 8.07
C ALA A 417 14.92 -7.41 7.49
N GLN A 418 16.06 -6.90 7.97
CA GLN A 418 17.41 -7.21 7.45
C GLN A 418 17.70 -8.71 7.25
N PRO A 419 17.31 -9.61 8.16
CA PRO A 419 17.63 -11.04 8.02
C PRO A 419 17.06 -11.66 6.74
N VAL A 420 15.93 -11.17 6.22
CA VAL A 420 15.33 -11.66 4.98
C VAL A 420 16.12 -11.17 3.77
N PHE A 421 16.56 -9.91 3.75
CA PHE A 421 17.45 -9.40 2.69
C PHE A 421 18.72 -10.23 2.60
N ARG A 422 19.39 -10.47 3.74
CA ARG A 422 20.59 -11.35 3.79
C ARG A 422 20.33 -12.77 3.31
N LEU A 423 19.20 -13.38 3.73
CA LEU A 423 18.81 -14.72 3.29
C LEU A 423 18.67 -14.81 1.77
N LEU A 424 18.20 -13.75 1.14
CA LEU A 424 17.97 -13.68 -0.31
C LEU A 424 19.18 -13.16 -1.09
N GLY A 425 20.32 -12.94 -0.42
CA GLY A 425 21.59 -12.55 -1.05
C GLY A 425 21.73 -11.04 -1.31
N ALA A 426 20.82 -10.23 -0.78
CA ALA A 426 20.89 -8.78 -0.86
C ALA A 426 21.65 -8.20 0.35
N LYS A 427 22.27 -7.04 0.15
CA LYS A 427 22.85 -6.25 1.25
C LYS A 427 21.71 -5.50 1.95
N ASP A 428 21.79 -5.44 3.26
CA ASP A 428 20.85 -4.74 4.11
C ASP A 428 21.38 -3.37 4.56
N LEU A 429 20.82 -2.80 5.64
CA LEU A 429 21.24 -1.52 6.23
C LEU A 429 22.67 -1.55 6.83
N GLY A 430 23.25 -2.74 7.05
CA GLY A 430 24.53 -2.89 7.75
C GLY A 430 24.46 -2.64 9.27
N VAL A 431 23.26 -2.52 9.84
CA VAL A 431 23.04 -2.32 11.28
C VAL A 431 23.24 -3.66 11.99
N LYS A 432 24.11 -3.67 13.01
CA LYS A 432 24.45 -4.88 13.77
C LYS A 432 23.63 -5.04 15.05
N GLU A 433 23.14 -3.93 15.57
CA GLU A 433 22.31 -3.86 16.76
C GLU A 433 20.96 -4.56 16.51
N ASP A 434 20.41 -5.13 17.55
CA ASP A 434 19.05 -5.63 17.55
C ASP A 434 18.07 -4.47 17.37
N TYR A 435 16.92 -4.70 16.70
CA TYR A 435 15.94 -3.65 16.42
C TYR A 435 15.43 -2.92 17.67
N HIS A 436 15.44 -3.56 18.84
CA HIS A 436 15.05 -2.92 20.10
C HIS A 436 16.03 -1.83 20.55
N THR A 437 17.31 -1.97 20.20
CA THR A 437 18.38 -1.07 20.64
C THR A 437 18.91 -0.20 19.52
N ALA A 438 18.63 -0.55 18.27
CA ALA A 438 19.10 0.17 17.10
C ALA A 438 18.52 1.60 17.09
N LYS A 439 19.37 2.57 16.85
CA LYS A 439 19.00 4.00 16.75
C LYS A 439 19.17 4.48 15.33
N MET A 440 18.26 5.35 14.91
CA MET A 440 18.38 6.03 13.62
C MET A 440 19.73 6.73 13.48
N PRO A 441 20.33 6.71 12.27
CA PRO A 441 21.45 7.60 11.96
C PRO A 441 21.10 9.08 12.19
N PRO A 442 22.09 9.95 12.38
CA PRO A 442 21.84 11.40 12.38
C PRO A 442 21.12 11.85 11.10
N VAL A 443 20.35 12.94 11.22
CA VAL A 443 19.66 13.57 10.07
C VAL A 443 20.64 13.82 8.93
N ASN A 444 20.23 13.55 7.71
CA ASN A 444 21.02 13.60 6.46
C ASN A 444 22.12 12.53 6.32
N VAL A 445 22.32 11.66 7.31
CA VAL A 445 23.18 10.49 7.15
C VAL A 445 22.34 9.33 6.62
N GLY A 446 22.66 8.87 5.41
CA GLY A 446 21.98 7.74 4.76
C GLY A 446 22.73 6.43 4.97
N LEU A 447 22.00 5.34 5.16
CA LEU A 447 22.48 3.96 5.04
C LEU A 447 22.14 3.50 3.61
N LEU A 448 23.05 3.71 2.66
CA LEU A 448 22.79 3.59 1.22
C LEU A 448 23.71 2.54 0.54
N ASP A 449 24.38 1.68 1.29
CA ASP A 449 25.31 0.71 0.72
C ASP A 449 24.64 -0.59 0.26
N GLY A 450 23.43 -0.85 0.73
CA GLY A 450 22.63 -2.05 0.46
C GLY A 450 21.40 -1.80 -0.38
N GLU A 451 20.74 -2.90 -0.77
CA GLU A 451 19.42 -2.90 -1.44
C GLU A 451 18.30 -2.48 -0.49
N LEU A 452 18.46 -2.65 0.82
CA LEU A 452 17.65 -2.00 1.84
C LEU A 452 18.36 -0.74 2.30
N ALA A 453 17.70 0.41 2.15
CA ALA A 453 18.26 1.73 2.45
C ALA A 453 17.38 2.52 3.41
N TRP A 454 18.01 3.39 4.17
CA TRP A 454 17.36 4.31 5.11
C TRP A 454 17.97 5.71 5.01
N ARG A 455 17.12 6.73 5.04
CA ARG A 455 17.59 8.12 5.17
C ARG A 455 16.52 9.01 5.82
N GLN A 456 16.86 9.66 6.93
CA GLN A 456 16.10 10.79 7.46
C GLN A 456 16.68 12.07 6.88
N HIS A 457 15.86 12.88 6.18
CA HIS A 457 16.31 14.11 5.55
C HIS A 457 15.93 15.35 6.37
N ASP A 458 16.67 16.41 6.22
CA ASP A 458 16.40 17.72 6.82
C ASP A 458 15.36 18.51 6.00
N GLY A 459 14.15 17.97 5.93
CA GLY A 459 12.98 18.54 5.29
C GLY A 459 11.72 18.16 6.05
N GLY A 460 10.56 18.65 5.60
CA GLY A 460 9.26 18.33 6.19
C GLY A 460 8.64 17.07 5.57
N HIS A 461 7.31 17.06 5.50
CA HIS A 461 6.52 15.95 4.97
C HIS A 461 6.56 15.90 3.42
N THR A 462 7.69 15.45 2.88
CA THR A 462 8.00 15.42 1.45
C THR A 462 9.10 14.41 1.14
N ASP A 463 9.22 14.00 -0.09
CA ASP A 463 10.31 13.18 -0.63
C ASP A 463 11.43 14.02 -1.29
N GLY A 464 11.16 15.30 -1.55
CA GLY A 464 12.03 16.21 -2.33
C GLY A 464 13.52 16.09 -2.03
N PRO A 465 13.98 16.19 -0.76
CA PRO A 465 15.40 16.15 -0.42
C PRO A 465 16.09 14.80 -0.63
N ASN A 466 15.33 13.76 -1.03
CA ASN A 466 15.89 12.42 -1.22
C ASN A 466 16.35 12.15 -2.65
N TRP A 467 15.76 12.78 -3.67
CA TRP A 467 15.95 12.38 -5.06
C TRP A 467 17.40 12.39 -5.49
N LYS A 468 18.18 13.38 -5.11
CA LYS A 468 19.63 13.46 -5.39
C LYS A 468 20.47 12.37 -4.70
N TYR A 469 19.92 11.63 -3.74
CA TYR A 469 20.53 10.46 -3.11
C TYR A 469 19.93 9.15 -3.61
N PHE A 470 18.63 9.16 -3.84
CA PHE A 470 17.89 7.99 -4.31
C PHE A 470 18.27 7.59 -5.74
N ILE A 471 18.35 8.57 -6.66
CA ILE A 471 18.64 8.28 -8.07
C ILE A 471 20.01 7.60 -8.21
N PRO A 472 21.14 8.16 -7.73
CA PRO A 472 22.44 7.49 -7.85
C PRO A 472 22.50 6.13 -7.11
N TRP A 473 21.78 6.01 -5.99
CA TRP A 473 21.66 4.74 -5.28
C TRP A 473 20.93 3.70 -6.12
N ALA A 474 19.79 4.03 -6.69
CA ALA A 474 19.00 3.12 -7.53
C ALA A 474 19.77 2.72 -8.79
N ASP A 475 20.42 3.67 -9.46
CA ASP A 475 21.21 3.44 -10.68
C ASP A 475 22.31 2.43 -10.49
N LYS A 476 23.04 2.55 -9.37
CA LYS A 476 24.11 1.59 -8.99
C LYS A 476 23.63 0.15 -9.01
N PHE A 477 22.43 -0.11 -8.47
CA PHE A 477 21.89 -1.47 -8.38
C PHE A 477 21.12 -1.89 -9.64
N LEU A 478 20.52 -0.94 -10.35
CA LEU A 478 19.82 -1.19 -11.60
C LEU A 478 20.79 -1.27 -12.81
N ASN A 479 22.08 -0.97 -12.62
CA ASN A 479 23.07 -0.82 -13.68
C ASN A 479 22.60 0.18 -14.76
N HIS A 480 22.02 1.28 -14.31
CA HIS A 480 21.63 2.40 -15.16
C HIS A 480 22.74 3.46 -15.14
N ALA A 481 23.10 4.00 -16.30
CA ALA A 481 24.04 5.11 -16.38
C ALA A 481 23.30 6.42 -16.62
N PRO A 482 23.68 7.51 -15.93
CA PRO A 482 23.12 8.83 -16.17
C PRO A 482 23.18 9.24 -17.65
N ALA A 483 22.25 10.07 -18.10
CA ALA A 483 22.17 10.49 -19.50
C ALA A 483 23.45 11.19 -19.97
N ALA A 484 24.14 11.91 -19.09
CA ALA A 484 25.42 12.60 -19.38
C ALA A 484 26.61 11.64 -19.53
N GLU A 485 26.53 10.42 -19.05
CA GLU A 485 27.61 9.42 -19.05
C GLU A 485 27.41 8.33 -20.13
N ARG A 486 26.32 8.41 -20.89
CA ARG A 486 26.03 7.42 -21.95
C ARG A 486 26.88 7.68 -23.16
N PRO A 487 27.69 6.69 -23.66
CA PRO A 487 28.53 6.83 -24.83
C PRO A 487 27.75 7.08 -26.14
#